data_ab3c956c2623081de3e2dd1113680cd9
#
_entry.id   ab3c956c2623081de3e2dd1113680cd9
#
_cell.length_a   1.000
_cell.length_b   1.000
_cell.length_c   1.000
_cell.angle_alpha   90.00
_cell.angle_beta   90.00
_cell.angle_gamma   90.00
#
_symmetry.space_group_name_H-M   'P 1'
#
loop_
_entity.id
_entity.type
_entity.pdbx_description
1 polymer ?
#
loop_
_entity_poly.entity_id
_entity_poly.type
_entity_poly.pdbx_seq_one_letter_code
_entity_poly.pdbx_strand_id
1 'polypeptide(L)'
;YDSNPNVTLTNDAEATLAITNPIFDFGTAALKNYKQAGIPHRAYSLGIEYRDPKYWWLSANVNYLTNSYIDISPISRTKIFYKNPASGFNFPEATEERAAELIQQEKFDPTMLLNLVGGKSWRIYGKNVGVFASINNVLDVTYKTGGYEQARNANFRQINQDVSSGS
;
A
#
# COMPACT_ATOMS: atom_id res chain seq x y z
N TYR A 1 -14.31 15.62 -13.49
CA TYR A 1 -13.22 15.96 -14.42
C TYR A 1 -13.80 16.08 -15.79
N ASP A 2 -14.59 17.10 -15.88
CA ASP A 2 -15.44 17.35 -17.02
C ASP A 2 -14.96 18.56 -17.79
N SER A 3 -13.72 18.72 -17.97
CA SER A 3 -13.30 19.98 -18.57
C SER A 3 -12.06 19.88 -19.40
N ASN A 4 -12.02 18.89 -20.24
CA ASN A 4 -10.95 19.02 -21.17
C ASN A 4 -11.44 19.76 -22.40
N PRO A 5 -10.90 20.92 -22.65
CA PRO A 5 -11.20 21.60 -23.90
C PRO A 5 -10.76 20.73 -25.07
N ASN A 6 -11.51 20.73 -26.11
CA ASN A 6 -11.09 20.17 -27.37
C ASN A 6 -9.76 20.79 -27.77
N VAL A 7 -8.72 20.00 -27.71
CA VAL A 7 -7.41 20.39 -28.24
C VAL A 7 -7.37 19.98 -29.68
N THR A 8 -7.17 20.92 -30.56
CA THR A 8 -7.06 20.65 -32.00
C THR A 8 -5.61 20.85 -32.42
N LEU A 9 -4.95 19.84 -32.96
CA LEU A 9 -3.64 19.90 -33.57
C LEU A 9 -3.81 19.78 -35.09
N THR A 10 -3.16 20.60 -35.88
CA THR A 10 -3.22 20.56 -37.33
C THR A 10 -1.86 20.19 -37.94
N ASN A 11 -1.83 19.38 -38.99
CA ASN A 11 -0.65 18.70 -39.56
C ASN A 11 0.33 19.60 -40.35
N ASP A 12 -0.01 20.83 -40.56
CA ASP A 12 0.83 21.88 -41.12
C ASP A 12 0.79 23.07 -40.15
N ALA A 13 1.28 24.18 -40.54
CA ALA A 13 1.25 25.37 -39.66
C ALA A 13 -0.16 25.78 -39.20
N GLU A 14 -1.20 25.19 -39.77
CA GLU A 14 -2.60 25.42 -39.44
C GLU A 14 -3.35 24.17 -38.95
N ALA A 15 -2.63 23.03 -38.86
CA ALA A 15 -3.23 21.76 -38.51
C ALA A 15 -3.65 21.77 -37.04
N THR A 16 -4.89 21.63 -36.72
CA THR A 16 -5.42 21.67 -35.37
C THR A 16 -5.93 20.30 -34.93
N LEU A 17 -5.29 19.63 -34.01
CA LEU A 17 -5.79 18.42 -33.40
C LEU A 17 -6.85 18.76 -32.36
N ALA A 18 -8.10 18.43 -32.63
CA ALA A 18 -9.14 18.49 -31.63
C ALA A 18 -9.15 17.20 -30.83
N ILE A 19 -8.73 17.25 -29.61
CA ILE A 19 -8.96 16.20 -28.63
C ILE A 19 -10.38 16.41 -28.12
N THR A 20 -11.31 15.70 -28.75
CA THR A 20 -12.74 15.82 -28.44
C THR A 20 -13.19 14.99 -27.25
N ASN A 21 -12.35 14.12 -26.72
CA ASN A 21 -12.74 13.30 -25.59
C ASN A 21 -11.54 13.01 -24.68
N PRO A 22 -11.35 13.80 -23.61
CA PRO A 22 -10.26 13.63 -22.65
C PRO A 22 -10.50 12.52 -21.64
N ILE A 23 -11.69 11.94 -21.62
CA ILE A 23 -12.03 10.86 -20.70
C ILE A 23 -11.68 9.56 -21.37
N PHE A 24 -10.61 8.93 -20.89
CA PHE A 24 -10.29 7.56 -21.27
C PHE A 24 -11.12 6.61 -20.41
N ASP A 25 -12.12 5.99 -21.02
CA ASP A 25 -12.88 4.95 -20.36
C ASP A 25 -12.13 3.62 -20.44
N PHE A 26 -11.58 3.19 -19.30
CA PHE A 26 -10.90 1.91 -19.18
C PHE A 26 -11.88 0.73 -18.96
N GLY A 27 -13.17 1.03 -18.89
CA GLY A 27 -14.20 0.03 -18.62
C GLY A 27 -14.27 -0.36 -17.13
N THR A 28 -14.94 -1.48 -16.87
CA THR A 28 -15.16 -1.96 -15.49
C THR A 28 -13.93 -2.68 -14.97
N ALA A 29 -13.47 -2.32 -13.78
CA ALA A 29 -12.42 -3.03 -13.06
C ALA A 29 -13.00 -4.17 -12.21
N ALA A 30 -12.40 -5.34 -12.26
CA ALA A 30 -12.78 -6.51 -11.46
C ALA A 30 -12.09 -6.47 -10.09
N LEU A 31 -12.74 -5.85 -9.09
CA LEU A 31 -12.18 -5.64 -7.75
C LEU A 31 -12.76 -6.59 -6.69
N LYS A 32 -13.43 -7.66 -7.10
CA LYS A 32 -14.00 -8.63 -6.16
C LYS A 32 -12.90 -9.31 -5.34
N ASN A 33 -13.10 -9.38 -4.03
CA ASN A 33 -12.19 -9.99 -3.05
C ASN A 33 -10.88 -9.25 -2.74
N TYR A 34 -10.59 -8.12 -3.38
CA TYR A 34 -9.46 -7.30 -3.00
C TYR A 34 -9.67 -6.65 -1.63
N LYS A 35 -8.58 -6.49 -0.90
CA LYS A 35 -8.57 -5.95 0.46
C LYS A 35 -8.13 -4.50 0.45
N GLN A 36 -8.69 -3.72 1.37
CA GLN A 36 -8.25 -2.34 1.55
C GLN A 36 -6.77 -2.31 1.94
N ALA A 37 -6.01 -1.47 1.27
CA ALA A 37 -4.59 -1.27 1.56
C ALA A 37 -4.35 -0.22 2.66
N GLY A 38 -3.11 -0.14 3.12
CA GLY A 38 -2.64 0.92 3.99
C GLY A 38 -2.90 0.72 5.49
N ILE A 39 -3.72 -0.26 5.86
CA ILE A 39 -4.01 -0.58 7.27
C ILE A 39 -3.96 -2.09 7.51
N PRO A 40 -3.52 -2.55 8.69
CA PRO A 40 -3.67 -3.93 9.08
C PRO A 40 -5.15 -4.24 9.36
N HIS A 41 -5.68 -5.30 8.77
CA HIS A 41 -7.06 -5.70 9.01
C HIS A 41 -7.25 -6.41 10.35
N ARG A 42 -6.15 -6.84 10.98
CA ARG A 42 -6.15 -7.39 12.33
C ARG A 42 -5.01 -6.80 13.13
N ALA A 43 -5.33 -6.26 14.29
CA ALA A 43 -4.39 -5.71 15.23
C ALA A 43 -4.72 -6.23 16.63
N TYR A 44 -3.70 -6.72 17.30
CA TYR A 44 -3.80 -7.20 18.67
C TYR A 44 -2.79 -6.42 19.51
N SER A 45 -3.20 -6.02 20.69
CA SER A 45 -2.34 -5.32 21.62
C SER A 45 -2.46 -5.95 23.01
N LEU A 46 -1.32 -6.20 23.63
CA LEU A 46 -1.24 -6.68 25.00
C LEU A 46 -0.25 -5.81 25.77
N GLY A 47 -0.72 -5.22 26.85
CA GLY A 47 0.10 -4.39 27.73
C GLY A 47 0.15 -4.95 29.14
N ILE A 48 1.31 -4.80 29.76
CA ILE A 48 1.52 -5.07 31.18
C ILE A 48 2.25 -3.89 31.79
N GLU A 49 1.84 -3.50 33.01
CA GLU A 49 2.47 -2.44 33.75
C GLU A 49 2.75 -2.90 35.17
N TYR A 50 3.94 -2.61 35.67
CA TYR A 50 4.36 -2.80 37.02
C TYR A 50 4.61 -1.44 37.69
N ARG A 51 4.05 -1.23 38.88
CA ARG A 51 4.26 -0.04 39.71
C ARG A 51 4.85 -0.44 41.04
N ASP A 52 5.99 0.14 41.37
CA ASP A 52 6.70 -0.11 42.61
C ASP A 52 6.33 0.94 43.67
N PRO A 53 6.20 0.54 44.96
CA PRO A 53 5.97 1.49 46.02
C PRO A 53 7.02 2.59 46.21
N LYS A 54 8.21 2.40 45.63
CA LYS A 54 9.30 3.40 45.60
C LYS A 54 9.17 4.40 44.46
N TYR A 55 7.95 4.55 43.91
CA TYR A 55 7.61 5.54 42.86
C TYR A 55 8.33 5.36 41.55
N TRP A 56 8.67 4.16 41.14
CA TRP A 56 9.04 3.83 39.80
C TRP A 56 8.03 2.86 39.16
N TRP A 57 7.95 2.88 37.86
CA TRP A 57 7.04 2.02 37.14
C TRP A 57 7.67 1.64 35.79
N LEU A 58 7.27 0.49 35.27
CA LEU A 58 7.68 -0.02 33.97
C LEU A 58 6.45 -0.62 33.30
N SER A 59 6.25 -0.26 32.03
CA SER A 59 5.21 -0.81 31.18
C SER A 59 5.81 -1.40 29.93
N ALA A 60 5.31 -2.55 29.51
CA ALA A 60 5.62 -3.18 28.25
C ALA A 60 4.33 -3.35 27.45
N ASN A 61 4.38 -3.03 26.17
CA ASN A 61 3.25 -3.21 25.24
C ASN A 61 3.72 -3.95 23.99
N VAL A 62 3.05 -5.05 23.68
CA VAL A 62 3.26 -5.83 22.47
C VAL A 62 2.10 -5.57 21.52
N ASN A 63 2.40 -5.17 20.30
CA ASN A 63 1.44 -5.00 19.22
C ASN A 63 1.73 -6.03 18.13
N TYR A 64 0.73 -6.82 17.76
CA TYR A 64 0.79 -7.76 16.65
C TYR A 64 -0.17 -7.34 15.55
N LEU A 65 0.39 -7.00 14.38
CA LEU A 65 -0.31 -6.48 13.22
C LEU A 65 -0.26 -7.50 12.10
N THR A 66 -1.39 -7.80 11.48
CA THR A 66 -1.44 -8.77 10.40
C THR A 66 -2.53 -8.46 9.39
N ASN A 67 -2.47 -9.13 8.23
CA ASN A 67 -3.38 -8.91 7.11
C ASN A 67 -3.33 -7.47 6.59
N SER A 68 -2.12 -6.96 6.40
CA SER A 68 -1.86 -5.73 5.64
C SER A 68 -1.61 -6.09 4.17
N TYR A 69 -2.06 -5.24 3.26
CA TYR A 69 -2.02 -5.49 1.83
C TYR A 69 -1.50 -4.28 1.08
N ILE A 70 -0.88 -4.55 -0.08
CA ILE A 70 -0.46 -3.51 -1.02
C ILE A 70 -1.68 -2.83 -1.65
N ASP A 71 -1.54 -1.55 -1.98
CA ASP A 71 -2.54 -0.84 -2.77
C ASP A 71 -2.49 -1.30 -4.23
N ILE A 72 -3.65 -1.59 -4.78
CA ILE A 72 -3.78 -2.15 -6.13
C ILE A 72 -4.11 -1.06 -7.14
N SER A 73 -3.64 -1.24 -8.38
CA SER A 73 -4.08 -0.40 -9.50
C SER A 73 -5.36 -0.97 -10.12
N PRO A 74 -6.47 -0.23 -10.12
CA PRO A 74 -7.70 -0.67 -10.77
C PRO A 74 -7.54 -0.88 -12.27
N ILE A 75 -6.62 -0.17 -12.91
CA ILE A 75 -6.40 -0.25 -14.38
C ILE A 75 -5.95 -1.65 -14.79
N SER A 76 -5.06 -2.28 -14.02
CA SER A 76 -4.61 -3.65 -14.29
C SER A 76 -5.73 -4.70 -14.18
N ARG A 77 -6.88 -4.34 -13.61
CA ARG A 77 -8.05 -5.20 -13.43
C ARG A 77 -9.17 -4.92 -14.44
N THR A 78 -8.85 -4.15 -15.48
CA THR A 78 -9.77 -3.86 -16.59
C THR A 78 -9.46 -4.73 -17.81
N LYS A 79 -10.37 -4.76 -18.78
CA LYS A 79 -10.13 -5.47 -20.04
C LYS A 79 -8.98 -4.90 -20.86
N ILE A 80 -8.57 -3.67 -20.60
CA ILE A 80 -7.44 -3.03 -21.32
C ILE A 80 -6.10 -3.69 -20.94
N PHE A 81 -6.00 -4.25 -19.75
CA PHE A 81 -4.81 -4.98 -19.31
C PHE A 81 -4.40 -6.10 -20.28
N TYR A 82 -5.38 -6.76 -20.88
CA TYR A 82 -5.17 -7.87 -21.82
C TYR A 82 -4.83 -7.41 -23.23
N LYS A 83 -5.00 -6.13 -23.55
CA LYS A 83 -4.86 -5.59 -24.90
C LYS A 83 -3.45 -5.13 -25.20
N ASN A 84 -3.01 -5.43 -26.41
CA ASN A 84 -1.81 -4.85 -26.97
C ASN A 84 -2.13 -3.40 -27.39
N PRO A 85 -1.45 -2.39 -26.84
CA PRO A 85 -1.72 -0.99 -27.18
C PRO A 85 -1.50 -0.65 -28.65
N ALA A 86 -0.60 -1.37 -29.34
CA ALA A 86 -0.30 -1.12 -30.73
C ALA A 86 -1.35 -1.67 -31.70
N SER A 87 -1.98 -2.79 -31.36
CA SER A 87 -2.94 -3.46 -32.27
C SER A 87 -4.39 -3.35 -31.80
N GLY A 88 -4.63 -3.03 -30.52
CA GLY A 88 -5.96 -3.03 -29.91
C GLY A 88 -6.58 -4.40 -29.68
N PHE A 89 -5.90 -5.49 -30.10
CA PHE A 89 -6.33 -6.87 -29.85
C PHE A 89 -5.73 -7.41 -28.57
N ASN A 90 -6.35 -8.46 -28.02
CA ASN A 90 -5.79 -9.14 -26.85
C ASN A 90 -4.45 -9.81 -27.21
N PHE A 91 -3.55 -9.87 -26.24
CA PHE A 91 -2.36 -10.69 -26.37
C PHE A 91 -2.77 -12.16 -26.46
N PRO A 92 -2.25 -12.93 -27.43
CA PRO A 92 -2.61 -14.34 -27.60
C PRO A 92 -2.32 -15.21 -26.37
N GLU A 93 -1.31 -14.83 -25.60
CA GLU A 93 -0.87 -15.49 -24.37
C GLU A 93 -1.66 -15.07 -23.12
N ALA A 94 -2.57 -14.10 -23.24
CA ALA A 94 -3.32 -13.59 -22.11
C ALA A 94 -4.52 -14.49 -21.79
N THR A 95 -4.36 -15.34 -20.79
CA THR A 95 -5.45 -16.11 -20.20
C THR A 95 -5.93 -15.48 -18.89
N GLU A 96 -7.18 -15.73 -18.51
CA GLU A 96 -7.74 -15.19 -17.26
C GLU A 96 -7.01 -15.75 -16.04
N GLU A 97 -6.62 -17.04 -16.08
CA GLU A 97 -5.88 -17.68 -14.99
C GLU A 97 -4.51 -17.05 -14.78
N ARG A 98 -3.76 -16.87 -15.88
CA ARG A 98 -2.42 -16.27 -15.80
C ARG A 98 -2.50 -14.81 -15.38
N ALA A 99 -3.49 -14.07 -15.86
CA ALA A 99 -3.70 -12.71 -15.44
C ALA A 99 -4.05 -12.60 -13.94
N ALA A 100 -4.93 -13.47 -13.45
CA ALA A 100 -5.28 -13.50 -12.03
C ALA A 100 -4.06 -13.78 -11.13
N GLU A 101 -3.14 -14.62 -11.59
CA GLU A 101 -1.87 -14.88 -10.90
C GLU A 101 -0.96 -13.65 -10.88
N LEU A 102 -0.79 -13.00 -12.04
CA LEU A 102 0.09 -11.82 -12.20
C LEU A 102 -0.37 -10.59 -11.42
N ILE A 103 -1.69 -10.41 -11.27
CA ILE A 103 -2.28 -9.25 -10.57
C ILE A 103 -2.78 -9.58 -9.17
N GLN A 104 -2.27 -10.65 -8.57
CA GLN A 104 -2.61 -11.01 -7.20
C GLN A 104 -2.16 -9.93 -6.23
N GLN A 105 -3.06 -9.53 -5.33
CA GLN A 105 -2.73 -8.54 -4.30
C GLN A 105 -1.71 -9.10 -3.30
N GLU A 106 -0.55 -8.47 -3.19
CA GLU A 106 0.47 -8.85 -2.22
C GLU A 106 -0.02 -8.62 -0.80
N LYS A 107 0.18 -9.62 0.04
CA LYS A 107 -0.04 -9.54 1.48
C LYS A 107 1.31 -9.36 2.17
N PHE A 108 1.40 -8.37 3.07
CA PHE A 108 2.60 -8.17 3.86
C PHE A 108 2.72 -9.17 5.00
N ASP A 109 3.96 -9.46 5.40
CA ASP A 109 4.24 -10.30 6.54
C ASP A 109 3.68 -9.71 7.84
N PRO A 110 3.26 -10.56 8.77
CA PRO A 110 2.85 -10.09 10.09
C PRO A 110 3.98 -9.39 10.82
N THR A 111 3.64 -8.36 11.57
CA THR A 111 4.61 -7.55 12.32
C THR A 111 4.30 -7.59 13.79
N MET A 112 5.32 -7.82 14.61
CA MET A 112 5.23 -7.75 16.06
C MET A 112 6.16 -6.66 16.60
N LEU A 113 5.59 -5.69 17.30
CA LEU A 113 6.30 -4.57 17.88
C LEU A 113 6.24 -4.64 19.39
N LEU A 114 7.39 -4.53 20.06
CA LEU A 114 7.50 -4.40 21.50
C LEU A 114 7.92 -2.99 21.85
N ASN A 115 7.13 -2.33 22.68
CA ASN A 115 7.41 -1.00 23.20
C ASN A 115 7.56 -1.06 24.70
N LEU A 116 8.52 -0.34 25.24
CA LEU A 116 8.75 -0.20 26.65
C LEU A 116 8.64 1.27 27.04
N VAL A 117 8.03 1.53 28.18
CA VAL A 117 8.02 2.85 28.80
C VAL A 117 8.17 2.69 30.29
N GLY A 118 8.97 3.54 30.90
CA GLY A 118 9.16 3.53 32.32
C GLY A 118 9.46 4.90 32.87
N GLY A 119 9.24 5.05 34.17
CA GLY A 119 9.47 6.32 34.81
C GLY A 119 9.72 6.18 36.29
N LYS A 120 10.25 7.26 36.87
CA LYS A 120 10.47 7.38 38.30
C LYS A 120 10.15 8.78 38.78
N SER A 121 9.53 8.86 39.93
CA SER A 121 9.23 10.12 40.61
C SER A 121 9.98 10.21 41.95
N TRP A 122 10.36 11.42 42.27
CA TRP A 122 10.98 11.76 43.57
C TRP A 122 10.21 12.92 44.21
N ARG A 123 10.17 12.92 45.53
CA ARG A 123 9.68 14.07 46.29
C ARG A 123 10.89 14.84 46.83
N ILE A 124 11.11 16.03 46.29
CA ILE A 124 12.27 16.87 46.60
C ILE A 124 11.75 18.21 47.08
N TYR A 125 12.09 18.57 48.33
CA TYR A 125 11.64 19.82 48.99
C TYR A 125 10.12 20.05 48.93
N GLY A 126 9.33 18.98 49.12
CA GLY A 126 7.87 19.06 49.07
C GLY A 126 7.26 19.12 47.67
N LYS A 127 8.07 19.13 46.62
CA LYS A 127 7.66 19.07 45.20
C LYS A 127 7.90 17.69 44.61
N ASN A 128 7.03 17.27 43.73
CA ASN A 128 7.20 16.01 43.00
C ASN A 128 7.94 16.30 41.68
N VAL A 129 9.04 15.61 41.48
CA VAL A 129 9.82 15.62 40.24
C VAL A 129 9.77 14.22 39.62
N GLY A 130 9.34 14.11 38.39
CA GLY A 130 9.27 12.84 37.67
C GLY A 130 10.05 12.88 36.37
N VAL A 131 10.66 11.75 36.03
CA VAL A 131 11.32 11.51 34.73
C VAL A 131 10.74 10.24 34.14
N PHE A 132 10.51 10.22 32.84
CA PHE A 132 10.11 9.03 32.13
C PHE A 132 10.94 8.90 30.84
N ALA A 133 11.05 7.68 30.36
CA ALA A 133 11.67 7.34 29.08
C ALA A 133 10.84 6.27 28.36
N SER A 134 10.84 6.30 27.04
CA SER A 134 10.21 5.27 26.23
C SER A 134 11.17 4.77 25.15
N ILE A 135 11.07 3.49 24.86
CA ILE A 135 11.79 2.82 23.78
C ILE A 135 10.71 2.14 22.94
N ASN A 136 10.58 2.56 21.69
CA ASN A 136 9.65 1.94 20.76
C ASN A 136 10.42 0.96 19.87
N ASN A 137 9.71 -0.09 19.44
CA ASN A 137 10.28 -1.13 18.58
C ASN A 137 11.59 -1.73 19.14
N VAL A 138 11.55 -2.17 20.39
CA VAL A 138 12.71 -2.74 21.12
C VAL A 138 13.36 -3.91 20.38
N LEU A 139 12.58 -4.64 19.57
CA LEU A 139 13.03 -5.79 18.78
C LEU A 139 13.68 -5.38 17.45
N ASP A 140 13.75 -4.09 17.16
CA ASP A 140 14.28 -3.54 15.91
C ASP A 140 13.72 -4.20 14.65
N VAL A 141 12.40 -4.44 14.66
CA VAL A 141 11.71 -5.08 13.54
C VAL A 141 11.54 -4.10 12.39
N THR A 142 12.08 -4.45 11.23
CA THR A 142 11.81 -3.73 9.99
C THR A 142 10.53 -4.28 9.35
N TYR A 143 9.62 -3.43 8.95
CA TYR A 143 8.34 -3.83 8.36
C TYR A 143 7.87 -2.86 7.29
N LYS A 144 7.09 -3.38 6.35
CA LYS A 144 6.46 -2.58 5.30
C LYS A 144 5.23 -1.87 5.88
N THR A 145 5.19 -0.54 5.78
CA THR A 145 4.04 0.26 6.25
C THR A 145 3.00 0.48 5.16
N GLY A 146 3.38 0.31 3.92
CA GLY A 146 2.52 0.49 2.76
C GLY A 146 3.28 0.21 1.48
N GLY A 147 2.58 0.27 0.39
CA GLY A 147 3.10 0.12 -0.94
C GLY A 147 1.97 0.25 -1.94
N TYR A 148 2.29 0.49 -3.18
CA TYR A 148 1.32 0.57 -4.26
C TYR A 148 1.83 -0.19 -5.49
N GLU A 149 0.91 -0.71 -6.24
CA GLU A 149 1.18 -1.35 -7.51
C GLU A 149 1.35 -0.30 -8.59
N GLN A 150 2.51 -0.28 -9.23
CA GLN A 150 2.76 0.66 -10.31
C GLN A 150 2.28 0.07 -11.64
N ALA A 151 1.19 0.62 -12.17
CA ALA A 151 0.60 0.13 -13.42
C ALA A 151 0.62 1.18 -14.56
N ARG A 152 1.45 2.24 -14.44
CA ARG A 152 1.41 3.36 -15.39
C ARG A 152 1.60 2.94 -16.85
N ASN A 153 2.45 1.98 -17.11
CA ASN A 153 2.70 1.42 -18.45
C ASN A 153 2.60 -0.10 -18.46
N ALA A 154 2.08 -0.70 -17.38
CA ALA A 154 2.01 -2.14 -17.26
C ALA A 154 0.83 -2.70 -18.06
N ASN A 155 1.12 -3.62 -18.96
CA ASN A 155 0.16 -4.49 -19.63
C ASN A 155 0.51 -5.94 -19.31
N PHE A 156 -0.37 -6.85 -19.69
CA PHE A 156 -0.20 -8.28 -19.44
C PHE A 156 1.18 -8.80 -19.88
N ARG A 157 1.62 -8.48 -21.10
CA ARG A 157 2.90 -9.00 -21.66
C ARG A 157 4.10 -8.50 -20.85
N GLN A 158 4.12 -7.22 -20.50
CA GLN A 158 5.22 -6.65 -19.73
C GLN A 158 5.34 -7.29 -18.35
N ILE A 159 4.25 -7.36 -17.60
CA ILE A 159 4.26 -7.98 -16.27
C ILE A 159 4.61 -9.48 -16.35
N ASN A 160 4.06 -10.19 -17.36
CA ASN A 160 4.35 -11.61 -17.54
C ASN A 160 5.83 -11.87 -17.89
N GLN A 161 6.47 -10.98 -18.64
CA GLN A 161 7.91 -11.07 -18.93
C GLN A 161 8.75 -10.79 -17.67
N ASP A 162 8.42 -9.75 -16.90
CA ASP A 162 9.13 -9.41 -15.68
C ASP A 162 9.09 -10.55 -14.66
N VAL A 163 7.93 -11.17 -14.46
CA VAL A 163 7.77 -12.33 -13.56
C VAL A 163 8.48 -13.57 -14.08
N SER A 164 8.47 -13.82 -15.41
CA SER A 164 9.11 -15.02 -15.98
C SER A 164 10.62 -14.89 -16.08
N SER A 165 11.17 -13.69 -16.10
CA SER A 165 12.63 -13.46 -16.14
C SER A 165 13.32 -13.74 -14.81
N GLY A 166 12.57 -14.05 -13.77
CA GLY A 166 13.12 -14.64 -12.53
C GLY A 166 14.00 -13.68 -11.75
N SER A 167 13.52 -12.53 -11.56
CA SER A 167 14.18 -11.52 -10.75
C SER A 167 14.08 -11.84 -9.28
#